data_7eda61577df13b4914721528221ee85d
#
_entry.id   7eda61577df13b4914721528221ee85d
#
_cell.length_a   1.000
_cell.length_b   1.000
_cell.length_c   1.000
_cell.angle_alpha   90.00
_cell.angle_beta   90.00
_cell.angle_gamma   90.00
#
_symmetry.space_group_name_H-M   'P 1'
#
loop_
_entity.id
_entity.type
_entity.pdbx_description
1 polymer ?
#
loop_
_entity_poly.entity_id
_entity_poly.type
_entity_poly.pdbx_seq_one_letter_code
_entity_poly.pdbx_strand_id
1 'polypeptide(L)'
;SIKNEFWNQIVKRKIENSIRVLEMTSKEEFPISKLTEYINEITDGDSKNREGLAAKMYFRSLFGSDFIRFYDDNVNAALNYGYTIIASAIIRNLAVYGLNTYLGIHHSSKINNFKTLNLRYTIFKIFVDPFLKIT
;
A
#
# COMPACT_ATOMS: atom_id res chain seq x y z
N SER A 1 -5.26 -0.86 20.96
CA SER A 1 -4.14 -1.79 21.22
C SER A 1 -2.88 -1.32 20.47
N ILE A 2 -1.71 -1.71 20.96
CA ILE A 2 -0.41 -1.42 20.30
C ILE A 2 -0.43 -1.88 18.84
N LYS A 3 -1.06 -3.01 18.56
CA LYS A 3 -1.21 -3.52 17.20
C LYS A 3 -2.01 -2.58 16.30
N ASN A 4 -3.11 -2.02 16.80
CA ASN A 4 -3.95 -1.07 16.05
C ASN A 4 -3.20 0.24 15.82
N GLU A 5 -2.47 0.72 16.82
CA GLU A 5 -1.66 1.93 16.70
C GLU A 5 -0.56 1.77 15.64
N PHE A 6 0.13 0.64 15.68
CA PHE A 6 1.12 0.32 14.66
C PHE A 6 0.53 0.24 13.26
N TRP A 7 -0.64 -0.38 13.12
CA TRP A 7 -1.36 -0.43 11.85
C TRP A 7 -1.78 0.95 11.35
N ASN A 8 -2.29 1.81 12.23
CA ASN A 8 -2.61 3.19 11.89
C ASN A 8 -1.41 3.94 11.31
N GLN A 9 -0.23 3.79 11.91
CA GLN A 9 1.00 4.40 11.40
C GLN A 9 1.38 3.87 10.01
N ILE A 10 1.22 2.58 9.78
CA ILE A 10 1.47 1.97 8.46
C ILE A 10 0.52 2.56 7.41
N VAL A 11 -0.77 2.60 7.67
CA VAL A 11 -1.77 3.15 6.75
C VAL A 11 -1.49 4.62 6.46
N LYS A 12 -1.19 5.40 7.50
CA LYS A 12 -0.80 6.80 7.36
C LYS A 12 0.37 6.96 6.40
N ARG A 13 1.46 6.22 6.59
CA ARG A 13 2.64 6.28 5.72
C ARG A 13 2.33 5.89 4.28
N LYS A 14 1.48 4.88 4.07
CA LYS A 14 1.04 4.49 2.72
C LYS A 14 0.33 5.65 2.02
N ILE A 15 -0.59 6.32 2.71
CA ILE A 15 -1.33 7.45 2.13
C ILE A 15 -0.41 8.66 1.89
N GLU A 16 0.48 8.98 2.82
CA GLU A 16 1.48 10.04 2.66
C GLU A 16 2.36 9.81 1.42
N ASN A 17 2.80 8.58 1.19
CA ASN A 17 3.57 8.23 -0.01
C ASN A 17 2.74 8.34 -1.29
N SER A 18 1.47 7.96 -1.25
CA SER A 18 0.56 8.16 -2.38
C SER A 18 0.40 9.64 -2.73
N ILE A 19 0.27 10.50 -1.72
CA ILE A 19 0.22 11.96 -1.91
C ILE A 19 1.50 12.46 -2.59
N ARG A 20 2.68 12.05 -2.11
CA ARG A 20 3.96 12.46 -2.73
C ARG A 20 4.04 12.08 -4.20
N VAL A 21 3.61 10.87 -4.57
CA VAL A 21 3.59 10.45 -5.97
C VAL A 21 2.63 11.31 -6.80
N LEU A 22 1.45 11.63 -6.27
CA LEU A 22 0.49 12.49 -6.97
C LEU A 22 1.03 13.92 -7.13
N GLU A 23 1.67 14.49 -6.11
CA GLU A 23 2.34 15.80 -6.21
C GLU A 23 3.40 15.83 -7.31
N MET A 24 4.11 14.72 -7.54
CA MET A 24 5.14 14.61 -8.57
C MET A 24 4.58 14.35 -9.98
N THR A 25 3.41 13.74 -10.09
CA THR A 25 2.89 13.19 -11.35
C THR A 25 1.58 13.82 -11.82
N SER A 26 0.80 14.35 -10.92
CA SER A 26 -0.49 14.99 -11.19
C SER A 26 -0.49 16.36 -10.50
N LYS A 27 -1.04 17.34 -11.18
CA LYS A 27 -1.26 18.67 -10.61
C LYS A 27 -2.69 18.84 -10.07
N GLU A 28 -3.43 17.76 -9.93
CA GLU A 28 -4.79 17.79 -9.43
C GLU A 28 -4.83 17.92 -7.91
N GLU A 29 -5.36 19.02 -7.42
CA GLU A 29 -5.42 19.32 -5.98
C GLU A 29 -6.46 18.46 -5.24
N PHE A 30 -7.56 18.11 -5.90
CA PHE A 30 -8.67 17.40 -5.26
C PHE A 30 -8.28 16.02 -4.70
N PRO A 31 -7.61 15.12 -5.43
CA PRO A 31 -7.19 13.83 -4.88
C PRO A 31 -6.23 13.98 -3.70
N ILE A 32 -5.31 14.93 -3.76
CA ILE A 32 -4.33 15.20 -2.69
C ILE A 32 -5.03 15.68 -1.43
N SER A 33 -5.95 16.63 -1.55
CA SER A 33 -6.75 17.14 -0.45
C SER A 33 -7.57 16.02 0.22
N LYS A 34 -8.20 15.16 -0.58
CA LYS A 34 -9.02 14.06 -0.08
C LYS A 34 -8.18 12.98 0.62
N LEU A 35 -7.02 12.66 0.11
CA LEU A 35 -6.08 11.75 0.75
C LEU A 35 -5.59 12.30 2.10
N THR A 36 -5.35 13.61 2.18
CA THR A 36 -4.98 14.27 3.44
C THR A 36 -6.11 14.18 4.46
N GLU A 37 -7.35 14.36 4.04
CA GLU A 37 -8.53 14.16 4.90
C GLU A 37 -8.59 12.71 5.44
N TYR A 38 -8.36 11.70 4.59
CA TYR A 38 -8.34 10.30 5.01
C TYR A 38 -7.27 10.00 6.06
N ILE A 39 -6.08 10.62 5.97
CA ILE A 39 -5.04 10.49 7.00
C ILE A 39 -5.57 10.91 8.38
N ASN A 40 -6.29 12.02 8.45
CA ASN A 40 -6.84 12.55 9.70
C ASN A 40 -7.99 11.70 10.28
N GLU A 41 -8.59 10.86 9.45
CA GLU A 41 -9.69 9.98 9.84
C GLU A 41 -9.27 8.56 10.24
N ILE A 42 -7.97 8.24 10.18
CA ILE A 42 -7.46 6.92 10.55
C ILE A 42 -7.59 6.72 12.06
N THR A 43 -8.39 5.74 12.46
CA THR A 43 -8.63 5.38 13.87
C THR A 43 -8.79 3.87 14.02
N ASP A 44 -8.56 3.36 15.23
CA ASP A 44 -8.90 1.99 15.64
C ASP A 44 -8.40 0.87 14.70
N GLY A 45 -7.16 0.97 14.23
CA GLY A 45 -6.60 0.00 13.30
C GLY A 45 -7.19 0.12 11.89
N ASP A 46 -7.53 1.35 11.47
CA ASP A 46 -8.19 1.69 10.22
C ASP A 46 -9.59 1.04 10.07
N SER A 47 -10.37 1.06 11.13
CA SER A 47 -11.72 0.49 11.17
C SER A 47 -12.65 1.05 10.09
N LYS A 48 -12.41 2.26 9.62
CA LYS A 48 -13.16 2.92 8.53
C LYS A 48 -12.59 2.63 7.13
N ASN A 49 -11.61 1.72 7.02
CA ASN A 49 -10.97 1.34 5.75
C ASN A 49 -10.49 2.53 4.91
N ARG A 50 -9.81 3.47 5.53
CA ARG A 50 -9.24 4.62 4.83
C ARG A 50 -8.13 4.19 3.86
N GLU A 51 -7.41 3.11 4.19
CA GLU A 51 -6.44 2.48 3.27
C GLU A 51 -7.06 2.12 1.93
N GLY A 52 -8.19 1.41 1.94
CA GLY A 52 -8.87 0.97 0.71
C GLY A 52 -9.41 2.13 -0.12
N LEU A 53 -10.01 3.14 0.54
CA LEU A 53 -10.51 4.33 -0.14
C LEU A 53 -9.37 5.16 -0.75
N ALA A 54 -8.29 5.34 -0.01
CA ALA A 54 -7.11 6.05 -0.49
C ALA A 54 -6.45 5.33 -1.68
N ALA A 55 -6.30 4.00 -1.62
CA ALA A 55 -5.77 3.22 -2.72
C ALA A 55 -6.62 3.36 -3.99
N LYS A 56 -7.94 3.29 -3.86
CA LYS A 56 -8.86 3.49 -4.99
C LYS A 56 -8.69 4.86 -5.63
N MET A 57 -8.65 5.91 -4.84
CA MET A 57 -8.46 7.28 -5.33
C MET A 57 -7.09 7.46 -5.97
N TYR A 58 -6.04 6.98 -5.33
CA TYR A 58 -4.68 7.05 -5.84
C TYR A 58 -4.54 6.40 -7.22
N PHE A 59 -4.96 5.15 -7.36
CA PHE A 59 -4.83 4.45 -8.64
C PHE A 59 -5.71 5.05 -9.74
N ARG A 60 -6.89 5.55 -9.42
CA ARG A 60 -7.74 6.25 -10.38
C ARG A 60 -7.16 7.59 -10.82
N SER A 61 -6.51 8.30 -9.94
CA SER A 61 -5.79 9.53 -10.30
C SER A 61 -4.58 9.26 -11.21
N LEU A 62 -3.98 8.07 -11.11
CA LEU A 62 -2.83 7.69 -11.93
C LEU A 62 -3.20 7.12 -13.29
N PHE A 63 -4.24 6.29 -13.35
CA PHE A 63 -4.54 5.45 -14.51
C PHE A 63 -5.90 5.74 -15.14
N GLY A 64 -6.67 6.65 -14.56
CA GLY A 64 -8.00 7.04 -15.04
C GLY A 64 -9.13 6.61 -14.11
N SER A 65 -10.27 7.31 -14.22
CA SER A 65 -11.44 7.13 -13.35
C SER A 65 -12.02 5.72 -13.37
N ASP A 66 -11.86 5.01 -14.48
CA ASP A 66 -12.40 3.66 -14.67
C ASP A 66 -11.45 2.55 -14.21
N PHE A 67 -10.25 2.92 -13.75
CA PHE A 67 -9.27 1.94 -13.29
C PHE A 67 -9.76 1.17 -12.07
N ILE A 68 -9.66 -0.16 -12.15
CA ILE A 68 -9.95 -1.08 -11.06
C ILE A 68 -8.74 -1.98 -10.82
N ARG A 69 -8.17 -1.92 -9.61
CA ARG A 69 -6.89 -2.54 -9.25
C ARG A 69 -6.84 -4.06 -9.38
N PHE A 70 -7.97 -4.74 -9.38
CA PHE A 70 -8.05 -6.21 -9.41
C PHE A 70 -8.57 -6.78 -10.73
N TYR A 71 -8.74 -5.95 -11.75
CA TYR A 71 -9.10 -6.44 -13.07
C TYR A 71 -7.92 -7.12 -13.76
N ASP A 72 -8.23 -8.05 -14.64
CA ASP A 72 -7.27 -8.72 -15.51
C ASP A 72 -7.00 -7.83 -16.73
N ASP A 73 -6.06 -6.93 -16.59
CA ASP A 73 -5.59 -6.02 -17.62
C ASP A 73 -4.07 -5.85 -17.58
N ASN A 74 -3.51 -5.27 -18.63
CA ASN A 74 -2.07 -5.11 -18.78
C ASN A 74 -1.44 -4.21 -17.70
N VAL A 75 -2.14 -3.19 -17.22
CA VAL A 75 -1.65 -2.29 -16.18
C VAL A 75 -1.56 -3.02 -14.85
N ASN A 76 -2.61 -3.76 -14.49
CA ASN A 76 -2.62 -4.59 -13.28
C ASN A 76 -1.58 -5.73 -13.35
N ALA A 77 -1.39 -6.34 -14.52
CA ALA A 77 -0.36 -7.36 -14.72
C ALA A 77 1.03 -6.77 -14.48
N ALA A 78 1.34 -5.61 -15.05
CA ALA A 78 2.61 -4.92 -14.84
C ALA A 78 2.82 -4.50 -13.37
N LEU A 79 1.80 -3.98 -12.71
CA LEU A 79 1.84 -3.66 -11.28
C LEU A 79 2.10 -4.91 -10.42
N ASN A 80 1.38 -6.00 -10.68
CA ASN A 80 1.55 -7.26 -9.96
C ASN A 80 2.96 -7.84 -10.15
N TYR A 81 3.50 -7.78 -11.36
CA TYR A 81 4.85 -8.23 -11.67
C TYR A 81 5.90 -7.41 -10.92
N GLY A 82 5.82 -6.08 -11.00
CA GLY A 82 6.73 -5.18 -10.28
C GLY A 82 6.68 -5.39 -8.77
N TYR A 83 5.48 -5.46 -8.20
CA TYR A 83 5.30 -5.72 -6.78
C TYR A 83 5.87 -7.08 -6.35
N THR A 84 5.73 -8.11 -7.16
CA THR A 84 6.28 -9.44 -6.86
C THR A 84 7.80 -9.43 -6.83
N ILE A 85 8.45 -8.79 -7.80
CA ILE A 85 9.92 -8.69 -7.85
C ILE A 85 10.45 -8.02 -6.58
N ILE A 86 9.89 -6.89 -6.21
CA ILE A 86 10.40 -6.13 -5.09
C ILE A 86 10.03 -6.79 -3.76
N ALA A 87 8.83 -7.38 -3.63
CA ALA A 87 8.48 -8.19 -2.48
C ALA A 87 9.49 -9.33 -2.27
N SER A 88 9.90 -10.01 -3.34
CA SER A 88 10.90 -11.07 -3.27
C SER A 88 12.26 -10.58 -2.78
N ALA A 89 12.69 -9.39 -3.18
CA ALA A 89 13.94 -8.79 -2.72
C ALA A 89 13.88 -8.45 -1.23
N ILE A 90 12.77 -7.86 -0.76
CA ILE A 90 12.56 -7.54 0.66
C ILE A 90 12.51 -8.81 1.49
N ILE A 91 11.82 -9.84 1.03
CA ILE A 91 11.74 -11.16 1.69
C ILE A 91 13.13 -11.72 1.94
N ARG A 92 13.98 -11.72 0.93
CA ARG A 92 15.35 -12.22 1.05
C ARG A 92 16.15 -11.42 2.08
N ASN A 93 16.06 -10.10 2.04
CA ASN A 93 16.74 -9.26 3.02
C ASN A 93 16.26 -9.52 4.46
N LEU A 94 14.94 -9.59 4.68
CA LEU A 94 14.39 -9.88 5.99
C LEU A 94 14.84 -11.26 6.53
N ALA A 95 14.91 -12.26 5.66
CA ALA A 95 15.40 -13.60 6.04
C ALA A 95 16.87 -13.58 6.44
N VAL A 96 17.73 -12.81 5.76
CA VAL A 96 19.13 -12.62 6.13
C VAL A 96 19.28 -12.04 7.53
N TYR A 97 18.40 -11.10 7.91
CA TYR A 97 18.36 -10.53 9.27
C TYR A 97 17.66 -11.43 10.31
N GLY A 98 17.28 -12.66 9.95
CA GLY A 98 16.62 -13.60 10.87
C GLY A 98 15.19 -13.23 11.24
N LEU A 99 14.55 -12.31 10.52
CA LEU A 99 13.18 -11.90 10.81
C LEU A 99 12.19 -12.95 10.31
N ASN A 100 11.31 -13.38 11.23
CA ASN A 100 10.25 -14.33 10.89
C ASN A 100 9.20 -13.66 10.03
N THR A 101 9.20 -14.04 8.79
CA THR A 101 8.37 -13.49 7.75
C THR A 101 6.96 -14.09 7.71
N TYR A 102 6.63 -15.04 8.59
CA TYR A 102 5.30 -15.68 8.70
C TYR A 102 4.35 -14.98 9.69
N LEU A 103 4.80 -13.99 10.45
CA LEU A 103 3.98 -13.22 11.38
C LEU A 103 3.29 -12.05 10.67
N GLY A 104 1.98 -12.13 10.50
CA GLY A 104 1.16 -11.04 9.97
C GLY A 104 0.73 -10.07 11.07
N ILE A 105 0.67 -8.77 10.78
CA ILE A 105 0.26 -7.76 11.76
C ILE A 105 -1.26 -7.58 11.82
N HIS A 106 -1.95 -7.65 10.70
CA HIS A 106 -3.36 -7.26 10.63
C HIS A 106 -4.31 -8.28 10.01
N HIS A 107 -3.87 -9.14 9.10
CA HIS A 107 -4.77 -10.05 8.38
C HIS A 107 -4.97 -11.38 9.10
N SER A 108 -6.25 -11.74 9.36
CA SER A 108 -6.66 -12.92 10.13
C SER A 108 -7.14 -14.12 9.30
N SER A 109 -6.97 -14.13 7.98
CA SER A 109 -7.48 -15.22 7.14
C SER A 109 -6.72 -16.54 7.36
N LYS A 110 -7.45 -17.62 7.64
CA LYS A 110 -6.90 -18.94 8.01
C LYS A 110 -6.24 -19.73 6.86
N ILE A 111 -6.30 -19.25 5.62
CA ILE A 111 -5.99 -20.05 4.43
C ILE A 111 -4.78 -19.52 3.63
N ASN A 112 -4.13 -18.46 4.03
CA ASN A 112 -3.09 -17.86 3.20
C ASN A 112 -1.70 -17.99 3.80
N ASN A 113 -0.85 -18.81 3.19
CA ASN A 113 0.62 -18.76 3.34
C ASN A 113 1.20 -17.36 2.95
N PHE A 114 0.34 -16.45 2.51
CA PHE A 114 0.61 -15.07 2.15
C PHE A 114 0.43 -14.05 3.29
N LYS A 115 0.14 -14.48 4.53
CA LYS A 115 0.01 -13.53 5.67
C LYS A 115 1.27 -12.71 5.91
N THR A 116 2.36 -13.29 5.62
CA THR A 116 3.69 -12.70 5.72
C THR A 116 4.01 -11.79 4.54
N LEU A 117 3.53 -12.14 3.36
CA LEU A 117 3.55 -11.27 2.20
C LEU A 117 2.86 -9.93 2.50
N ASN A 118 1.85 -9.91 3.34
CA ASN A 118 1.10 -8.69 3.66
C ASN A 118 1.88 -7.69 4.54
N LEU A 119 2.64 -8.12 5.53
CA LEU A 119 3.54 -7.21 6.25
C LEU A 119 4.64 -6.70 5.33
N ARG A 120 5.20 -7.59 4.52
CA ARG A 120 6.21 -7.30 3.52
C ARG A 120 5.66 -6.40 2.43
N TYR A 121 4.50 -6.73 1.89
CA TYR A 121 3.80 -5.95 0.89
C TYR A 121 3.41 -4.56 1.41
N THR A 122 3.12 -4.46 2.69
CA THR A 122 2.77 -3.19 3.35
C THR A 122 4.02 -2.34 3.60
N ILE A 123 5.09 -2.92 4.15
CA ILE A 123 6.38 -2.24 4.29
C ILE A 123 6.90 -1.84 2.90
N PHE A 124 6.75 -2.72 1.94
CA PHE A 124 7.12 -2.51 0.56
C PHE A 124 6.35 -1.37 -0.09
N LYS A 125 5.03 -1.32 -0.02
CA LYS A 125 4.24 -0.20 -0.53
C LYS A 125 4.63 1.13 0.09
N ILE A 126 5.02 1.14 1.37
CA ILE A 126 5.51 2.35 2.03
C ILE A 126 6.79 2.88 1.36
N PHE A 127 7.68 1.98 0.93
CA PHE A 127 8.99 2.37 0.42
C PHE A 127 9.08 2.43 -1.10
N VAL A 128 8.23 1.74 -1.83
CA VAL A 128 8.42 1.50 -3.25
C VAL A 128 7.39 2.15 -4.16
N ASP A 129 6.14 2.35 -3.72
CA ASP A 129 5.17 3.07 -4.53
C ASP A 129 5.69 4.44 -5.03
N PRO A 130 6.49 5.19 -4.26
CA PRO A 130 7.10 6.43 -4.76
C PRO A 130 8.11 6.23 -5.89
N PHE A 131 8.75 5.06 -5.98
CA PHE A 131 9.83 4.80 -6.94
C PHE A 131 9.37 4.13 -8.23
N LEU A 132 8.25 3.42 -8.23
CA LEU A 132 7.75 2.68 -9.41
C LEU A 132 7.23 3.59 -10.54
N LYS A 133 7.08 4.87 -10.31
CA LYS A 133 6.59 5.83 -11.30
C LYS A 133 7.66 6.81 -11.83
N ILE A 134 8.88 6.75 -11.33
CA ILE A 134 9.98 7.63 -11.77
C ILE A 134 10.67 7.09 -13.05
N THR A 135 10.33 5.91 -13.46
CA THR A 135 10.71 5.32 -14.75
C THR A 135 9.53 5.20 -15.68
#